data_316c985d45e9dc86807b103f1f47270b
#
_entry.id   316c985d45e9dc86807b103f1f47270b
#
_cell.length_a   1.000
_cell.length_b   1.000
_cell.length_c   1.000
_cell.angle_alpha   90.00
_cell.angle_beta   90.00
_cell.angle_gamma   90.00
#
_symmetry.space_group_name_H-M   'P 1'
#
loop_
_entity.id
_entity.type
_entity.pdbx_description
1 polymer ?
#
loop_
_entity_poly.entity_id
_entity_poly.type
_entity_poly.pdbx_seq_one_letter_code
_entity_poly.pdbx_strand_id
1 'polypeptide(L)'
;FVVEGTQKCVDTLNNSLVLKPVTVQRVTAGTGYARETANYGNSMLRFMSVRFQPRCLHTHPYHEMRTFSPSLMADHLLNVVSGRAESPSKGLPLPFDVDADVYLASLEQTPLEHFVPAGSKTFIYVVSGRIRMDRQILQPGDHVRVSGPETVSLAAAPRAWLIVIDMR
;
A
#
# COMPACT_ATOMS: atom_id res chain seq x y z
N PHE A 1 5.31 -3.53 0.79
CA PHE A 1 5.27 -4.12 -0.55
C PHE A 1 6.54 -3.81 -1.32
N VAL A 2 6.86 -4.66 -2.31
CA VAL A 2 8.04 -4.50 -3.14
C VAL A 2 7.73 -3.59 -4.32
N VAL A 3 8.55 -2.56 -4.49
CA VAL A 3 8.48 -1.60 -5.61
C VAL A 3 9.35 -2.09 -6.78
N GLU A 4 10.56 -2.55 -6.47
CA GLU A 4 11.56 -2.95 -7.47
C GLU A 4 12.46 -4.04 -6.89
N GLY A 5 12.98 -4.93 -7.74
CA GLY A 5 13.87 -6.01 -7.33
C GLY A 5 13.14 -7.20 -6.72
N THR A 6 13.87 -8.02 -5.99
CA THR A 6 13.34 -9.24 -5.35
C THR A 6 13.77 -9.28 -3.89
N GLN A 7 12.81 -9.40 -3.01
CA GLN A 7 13.03 -9.45 -1.55
C GLN A 7 12.88 -10.89 -1.06
N LYS A 8 13.86 -11.37 -0.30
CA LYS A 8 13.71 -12.59 0.50
C LYS A 8 13.44 -12.22 1.94
N CYS A 9 12.45 -12.87 2.53
CA CYS A 9 12.13 -12.73 3.96
C CYS A 9 12.15 -14.11 4.62
N VAL A 10 12.80 -14.20 5.77
CA VAL A 10 12.71 -15.36 6.68
C VAL A 10 12.22 -14.83 8.02
N ASP A 11 11.26 -15.52 8.65
CA ASP A 11 10.63 -15.02 9.86
C ASP A 11 10.50 -16.07 10.98
N THR A 12 10.11 -15.60 12.15
CA THR A 12 9.93 -16.44 13.35
C THR A 12 8.70 -17.34 13.29
N LEU A 13 7.89 -17.28 12.24
CA LEU A 13 6.79 -18.20 11.96
C LEU A 13 7.22 -19.34 11.02
N ASN A 14 8.52 -19.53 10.83
CA ASN A 14 9.14 -20.51 9.92
C ASN A 14 8.77 -20.31 8.44
N ASN A 15 8.49 -19.08 8.02
CA ASN A 15 8.27 -18.78 6.63
C ASN A 15 9.58 -18.37 5.95
N SER A 16 9.76 -18.84 4.71
CA SER A 16 10.80 -18.38 3.79
C SER A 16 10.10 -17.93 2.51
N LEU A 17 10.02 -16.61 2.31
CA LEU A 17 9.21 -15.99 1.28
C LEU A 17 10.08 -15.23 0.30
N VAL A 18 9.72 -15.28 -0.97
CA VAL A 18 10.31 -14.45 -2.03
C VAL A 18 9.22 -13.53 -2.58
N LEU A 19 9.40 -12.23 -2.36
CA LEU A 19 8.46 -11.20 -2.79
C LEU A 19 9.04 -10.49 -4.01
N LYS A 20 8.19 -10.31 -5.02
CA LYS A 20 8.48 -9.59 -6.27
C LYS A 20 7.68 -8.28 -6.34
N PRO A 21 7.93 -7.41 -7.31
CA PRO A 21 7.14 -6.21 -7.49
C PRO A 21 5.63 -6.49 -7.51
N VAL A 22 4.84 -5.56 -6.99
CA VAL A 22 3.37 -5.66 -6.84
C VAL A 22 2.91 -6.75 -5.87
N THR A 23 3.82 -7.35 -5.10
CA THR A 23 3.45 -8.22 -3.97
C THR A 23 3.28 -7.37 -2.72
N VAL A 24 2.09 -7.46 -2.13
CA VAL A 24 1.76 -6.87 -0.82
C VAL A 24 1.83 -7.97 0.23
N GLN A 25 2.57 -7.73 1.30
CA GLN A 25 2.59 -8.58 2.48
C GLN A 25 1.98 -7.80 3.64
N ARG A 26 0.99 -8.39 4.29
CA ARG A 26 0.43 -7.94 5.55
C ARG A 26 1.00 -8.78 6.68
N VAL A 27 1.45 -8.13 7.74
CA VAL A 27 1.99 -8.79 8.93
C VAL A 27 1.32 -8.21 10.17
N THR A 28 0.77 -9.08 11.00
CA THR A 28 0.37 -8.79 12.37
C THR A 28 1.47 -9.27 13.29
N ALA A 29 2.16 -8.35 13.97
CA ALA A 29 3.27 -8.69 14.86
C ALA A 29 2.79 -9.36 16.16
N GLY A 30 1.59 -9.02 16.61
CA GLY A 30 0.94 -9.65 17.76
C GLY A 30 1.80 -9.66 19.02
N THR A 31 1.98 -10.84 19.60
CA THR A 31 2.80 -11.06 20.81
C THR A 31 4.30 -11.06 20.55
N GLY A 32 4.73 -11.00 19.30
CA GLY A 32 6.14 -10.90 18.89
C GLY A 32 6.37 -11.50 17.52
N TYR A 33 7.13 -10.79 16.70
CA TYR A 33 7.46 -11.17 15.34
C TYR A 33 8.81 -10.58 14.97
N ALA A 34 9.72 -11.42 14.54
CA ALA A 34 10.98 -10.98 13.99
C ALA A 34 11.16 -11.52 12.57
N ARG A 35 11.80 -10.77 11.71
CA ARG A 35 12.12 -11.20 10.36
C ARG A 35 13.48 -10.68 9.93
N GLU A 36 14.15 -11.47 9.15
CA GLU A 36 15.29 -11.10 8.36
C GLU A 36 14.85 -10.79 6.93
N THR A 37 15.41 -9.74 6.34
CA THR A 37 15.08 -9.31 4.98
C THR A 37 16.37 -9.10 4.21
N ALA A 38 16.47 -9.70 3.02
CA ALA A 38 17.62 -9.58 2.14
C ALA A 38 17.20 -9.26 0.70
N ASN A 39 18.09 -8.58 -0.03
CA ASN A 39 18.01 -8.51 -1.48
C ASN A 39 18.36 -9.90 -2.06
N TYR A 40 17.45 -10.47 -2.84
CA TYR A 40 17.58 -11.83 -3.41
C TYR A 40 17.74 -11.79 -4.92
N GLY A 41 18.30 -10.73 -5.44
CA GLY A 41 18.53 -10.58 -6.88
C GLY A 41 19.78 -9.76 -7.14
N ASN A 42 20.09 -9.59 -8.44
CA ASN A 42 21.25 -8.81 -8.90
C ASN A 42 20.89 -7.34 -9.15
N SER A 43 19.62 -6.96 -9.02
CA SER A 43 19.15 -5.58 -9.17
C SER A 43 18.92 -4.93 -7.81
N MET A 44 18.78 -3.59 -7.81
CA MET A 44 18.42 -2.84 -6.62
C MET A 44 17.08 -3.31 -6.06
N LEU A 45 17.02 -3.51 -4.75
CA LEU A 45 15.77 -3.76 -4.03
C LEU A 45 15.22 -2.45 -3.47
N ARG A 46 14.01 -2.11 -3.89
CA ARG A 46 13.21 -1.03 -3.29
C ARG A 46 11.91 -1.60 -2.77
N PHE A 47 11.61 -1.35 -1.52
CA PHE A 47 10.33 -1.75 -0.92
C PHE A 47 9.84 -0.68 0.04
N MET A 48 8.54 -0.66 0.29
CA MET A 48 7.92 0.20 1.28
C MET A 48 7.34 -0.65 2.41
N SER A 49 7.57 -0.20 3.64
CA SER A 49 6.95 -0.73 4.84
C SER A 49 6.16 0.36 5.53
N VAL A 50 4.87 0.12 5.73
CA VAL A 50 3.99 1.02 6.49
C VAL A 50 3.60 0.30 7.77
N ARG A 51 3.66 1.00 8.90
CA ARG A 51 3.31 0.45 10.21
C ARG A 51 2.08 1.16 10.74
N PHE A 52 1.16 0.38 11.27
CA PHE A 52 -0.07 0.87 11.87
C PHE A 52 -0.20 0.34 13.29
N GLN A 53 -0.89 1.12 14.13
CA GLN A 53 -1.35 0.66 15.44
C GLN A 53 -2.58 -0.24 15.23
N PRO A 54 -2.58 -1.51 15.64
CA PRO A 54 -3.74 -2.36 15.50
C PRO A 54 -4.81 -2.00 16.55
N ARG A 55 -6.07 -2.35 16.26
CA ARG A 55 -7.18 -2.23 17.23
C ARG A 55 -7.06 -3.24 18.37
N CYS A 56 -6.65 -4.47 18.04
CA CYS A 56 -6.45 -5.54 19.02
C CYS A 56 -4.95 -5.77 19.27
N LEU A 57 -4.55 -5.72 20.54
CA LEU A 57 -3.19 -6.01 20.98
C LEU A 57 -3.06 -7.48 21.41
N HIS A 58 -1.82 -7.97 21.50
CA HIS A 58 -1.49 -9.31 22.00
C HIS A 58 -2.14 -10.48 21.22
N THR A 59 -2.46 -10.27 19.96
CA THR A 59 -2.93 -11.32 19.05
C THR A 59 -1.80 -12.27 18.66
N HIS A 60 -2.13 -13.42 18.09
CA HIS A 60 -1.10 -14.28 17.50
C HIS A 60 -0.43 -13.61 16.31
N PRO A 61 0.90 -13.72 16.17
CA PRO A 61 1.59 -13.29 14.98
C PRO A 61 1.05 -14.00 13.75
N TYR A 62 0.84 -13.24 12.68
CA TYR A 62 0.27 -13.77 11.44
C TYR A 62 0.75 -12.98 10.24
N HIS A 63 0.98 -13.64 9.13
CA HIS A 63 1.25 -12.98 7.87
C HIS A 63 0.37 -13.52 6.75
N GLU A 64 0.12 -12.68 5.79
CA GLU A 64 -0.53 -13.02 4.52
C GLU A 64 0.10 -12.18 3.40
N MET A 65 0.22 -12.76 2.21
CA MET A 65 0.73 -12.02 1.07
C MET A 65 -0.13 -12.28 -0.17
N ARG A 66 -0.13 -11.31 -1.07
CA ARG A 66 -0.80 -11.43 -2.37
C ARG A 66 -0.08 -10.62 -3.43
N THR A 67 0.08 -11.21 -4.60
CA THR A 67 0.60 -10.53 -5.79
C THR A 67 -0.58 -10.08 -6.64
N PHE A 68 -0.55 -8.82 -7.06
CA PHE A 68 -1.61 -8.21 -7.86
C PHE A 68 -1.16 -8.04 -9.31
N SER A 69 -2.12 -8.05 -10.23
CA SER A 69 -1.83 -7.69 -11.62
C SER A 69 -1.71 -6.17 -11.75
N PRO A 70 -0.66 -5.65 -12.41
CA PRO A 70 -0.55 -4.21 -12.68
C PRO A 70 -1.76 -3.61 -13.41
N SER A 71 -2.43 -4.40 -14.27
CA SER A 71 -3.64 -3.97 -14.99
C SER A 71 -4.80 -3.62 -14.07
N LEU A 72 -4.84 -4.18 -12.85
CA LEU A 72 -5.90 -3.87 -11.88
C LEU A 72 -5.72 -2.52 -11.20
N MET A 73 -4.60 -1.84 -11.43
CA MET A 73 -4.28 -0.54 -10.84
C MET A 73 -4.31 0.59 -11.87
N ALA A 74 -4.54 0.28 -13.15
CA ALA A 74 -4.45 1.26 -14.24
C ALA A 74 -5.58 2.28 -14.13
N ASP A 75 -5.23 3.54 -13.89
CA ASP A 75 -6.10 4.70 -13.76
C ASP A 75 -7.24 4.56 -12.72
N HIS A 76 -7.04 3.71 -11.68
CA HIS A 76 -7.96 3.63 -10.54
C HIS A 76 -7.27 3.17 -9.25
N LEU A 77 -7.96 3.36 -8.12
CA LEU A 77 -7.51 2.88 -6.82
C LEU A 77 -7.87 1.40 -6.63
N LEU A 78 -6.88 0.54 -6.62
CA LEU A 78 -7.04 -0.85 -6.25
C LEU A 78 -6.91 -0.99 -4.73
N ASN A 79 -7.99 -1.33 -4.03
CA ASN A 79 -7.92 -1.63 -2.60
C ASN A 79 -7.16 -2.95 -2.40
N VAL A 80 -6.00 -2.89 -1.75
CA VAL A 80 -5.13 -4.06 -1.54
C VAL A 80 -5.14 -4.56 -0.09
N VAL A 81 -5.45 -3.68 0.86
CA VAL A 81 -5.58 -4.02 2.29
C VAL A 81 -6.73 -3.20 2.86
N SER A 82 -7.62 -3.82 3.64
CA SER A 82 -8.76 -3.11 4.24
C SER A 82 -9.03 -3.56 5.68
N GLY A 83 -9.23 -2.56 6.53
CA GLY A 83 -9.74 -2.75 7.89
C GLY A 83 -11.23 -3.07 7.98
N ARG A 84 -11.94 -3.07 6.84
CA ARG A 84 -13.36 -3.42 6.72
C ARG A 84 -13.61 -4.81 6.15
N ALA A 85 -12.56 -5.48 5.64
CA ALA A 85 -12.71 -6.81 5.08
C ALA A 85 -13.03 -7.81 6.19
N GLU A 86 -14.23 -8.36 6.18
CA GLU A 86 -14.72 -9.27 7.23
C GLU A 86 -14.14 -10.67 7.12
N SER A 87 -13.63 -11.08 5.98
CA SER A 87 -12.99 -12.39 5.77
C SER A 87 -12.36 -12.45 4.39
N PRO A 88 -11.28 -13.21 4.19
CA PRO A 88 -10.73 -13.43 2.87
C PRO A 88 -11.67 -14.36 2.06
N SER A 89 -12.82 -13.87 1.65
CA SER A 89 -13.43 -14.41 0.44
C SER A 89 -12.41 -14.29 -0.68
N LYS A 90 -12.35 -15.22 -1.61
CA LYS A 90 -11.34 -15.40 -2.67
C LYS A 90 -11.03 -14.16 -3.55
N GLY A 91 -11.20 -12.96 -3.02
CA GLY A 91 -11.01 -11.66 -3.64
C GLY A 91 -10.11 -10.76 -2.83
N LEU A 92 -10.03 -9.53 -3.24
CA LEU A 92 -9.43 -8.38 -2.61
C LEU A 92 -10.41 -7.76 -1.60
N PRO A 93 -9.92 -7.02 -0.64
CA PRO A 93 -8.55 -6.77 -0.17
C PRO A 93 -8.08 -7.78 0.89
N LEU A 94 -6.78 -7.73 1.27
CA LEU A 94 -6.27 -8.43 2.46
C LEU A 94 -6.92 -7.82 3.72
N PRO A 95 -7.45 -8.62 4.66
CA PRO A 95 -8.05 -8.09 5.89
C PRO A 95 -6.98 -7.49 6.81
N PHE A 96 -7.34 -6.46 7.57
CA PHE A 96 -6.40 -5.74 8.40
C PHE A 96 -7.07 -5.23 9.69
N ASP A 97 -6.46 -5.43 10.84
CA ASP A 97 -7.01 -5.00 12.13
C ASP A 97 -6.65 -3.55 12.47
N VAL A 98 -6.96 -2.65 11.55
CA VAL A 98 -6.74 -1.20 11.68
C VAL A 98 -7.89 -0.45 11.01
N ASP A 99 -8.23 0.74 11.49
CA ASP A 99 -9.25 1.57 10.85
C ASP A 99 -8.68 2.36 9.67
N ALA A 100 -8.20 1.62 8.68
CA ALA A 100 -7.59 2.15 7.47
C ALA A 100 -7.82 1.23 6.28
N ASP A 101 -7.77 1.83 5.08
CA ASP A 101 -7.76 1.13 3.80
C ASP A 101 -6.52 1.56 3.02
N VAL A 102 -5.84 0.61 2.37
CA VAL A 102 -4.65 0.87 1.55
C VAL A 102 -4.94 0.56 0.11
N TYR A 103 -4.62 1.50 -0.76
CA TYR A 103 -4.82 1.40 -2.19
C TYR A 103 -3.50 1.57 -2.93
N LEU A 104 -3.38 0.91 -4.08
CA LEU A 104 -2.36 1.12 -5.08
C LEU A 104 -3.00 1.68 -6.36
N ALA A 105 -2.32 2.58 -7.04
CA ALA A 105 -2.76 3.12 -8.33
C ALA A 105 -1.58 3.32 -9.27
N SER A 106 -1.77 3.02 -10.56
CA SER A 106 -0.89 3.38 -11.66
C SER A 106 -1.64 4.34 -12.57
N LEU A 107 -1.35 5.63 -12.47
CA LEU A 107 -2.00 6.65 -13.27
C LEU A 107 -1.23 6.86 -14.57
N GLU A 108 -1.92 6.86 -15.71
CA GLU A 108 -1.33 6.98 -17.04
C GLU A 108 -2.07 7.99 -17.92
N GLN A 109 -3.37 7.88 -18.04
CA GLN A 109 -4.17 8.63 -19.01
C GLN A 109 -5.28 9.45 -18.37
N THR A 110 -5.96 8.89 -17.38
CA THR A 110 -7.15 9.50 -16.79
C THR A 110 -6.82 10.07 -15.41
N PRO A 111 -7.16 11.34 -15.14
CA PRO A 111 -7.11 11.86 -13.77
C PRO A 111 -8.01 11.04 -12.85
N LEU A 112 -7.53 10.80 -11.65
CA LEU A 112 -8.25 10.10 -10.62
C LEU A 112 -8.80 11.11 -9.62
N GLU A 113 -10.10 11.07 -9.35
CA GLU A 113 -10.71 11.82 -8.28
C GLU A 113 -10.90 10.94 -7.05
N HIS A 114 -10.52 11.46 -5.90
CA HIS A 114 -10.65 10.77 -4.62
C HIS A 114 -11.33 11.68 -3.60
N PHE A 115 -12.47 11.20 -3.08
CA PHE A 115 -13.21 11.91 -2.03
C PHE A 115 -12.77 11.46 -0.65
N VAL A 116 -12.34 12.42 0.17
CA VAL A 116 -11.98 12.21 1.58
C VAL A 116 -13.18 12.63 2.43
N PRO A 117 -13.83 11.71 3.16
CA PRO A 117 -15.00 12.03 3.98
C PRO A 117 -14.67 12.95 5.16
N ALA A 118 -15.67 13.63 5.69
CA ALA A 118 -15.54 14.40 6.94
C ALA A 118 -15.06 13.50 8.09
N GLY A 119 -14.10 14.00 8.87
CA GLY A 119 -13.49 13.26 9.98
C GLY A 119 -12.42 12.24 9.56
N SER A 120 -12.27 11.97 8.26
CA SER A 120 -11.25 11.07 7.70
C SER A 120 -10.02 11.84 7.24
N LYS A 121 -8.92 11.11 7.09
CA LYS A 121 -7.66 11.62 6.53
C LYS A 121 -7.16 10.67 5.47
N THR A 122 -6.63 11.22 4.38
CA THR A 122 -5.97 10.46 3.33
C THR A 122 -4.51 10.84 3.26
N PHE A 123 -3.64 9.84 3.20
CA PHE A 123 -2.22 9.97 2.94
C PHE A 123 -1.93 9.47 1.53
N ILE A 124 -1.33 10.33 0.69
CA ILE A 124 -0.98 10.01 -0.69
C ILE A 124 0.54 10.08 -0.80
N TYR A 125 1.16 9.02 -1.30
CA TYR A 125 2.61 8.93 -1.49
C TYR A 125 2.95 8.60 -2.95
N VAL A 126 3.87 9.36 -3.53
CA VAL A 126 4.36 9.12 -4.90
C VAL A 126 5.53 8.13 -4.86
N VAL A 127 5.29 6.92 -5.35
CA VAL A 127 6.30 5.85 -5.42
C VAL A 127 7.25 6.07 -6.58
N SER A 128 6.70 6.43 -7.74
CA SER A 128 7.46 6.73 -8.96
C SER A 128 6.66 7.64 -9.89
N GLY A 129 7.35 8.28 -10.83
CA GLY A 129 6.72 9.23 -11.75
C GLY A 129 6.42 10.57 -11.10
N ARG A 130 5.47 11.31 -11.65
CA ARG A 130 5.04 12.62 -11.14
C ARG A 130 3.53 12.73 -11.21
N ILE A 131 2.94 13.39 -10.23
CA ILE A 131 1.52 13.76 -10.26
C ILE A 131 1.36 15.27 -10.10
N ARG A 132 0.34 15.79 -10.76
CA ARG A 132 -0.22 17.10 -10.47
C ARG A 132 -1.43 16.90 -9.56
N MET A 133 -1.41 17.56 -8.41
CA MET A 133 -2.53 17.72 -7.52
C MET A 133 -2.80 19.21 -7.36
N ASP A 134 -3.93 19.67 -7.87
CA ASP A 134 -4.26 21.10 -8.00
C ASP A 134 -3.15 21.89 -8.73
N ARG A 135 -2.47 22.79 -8.01
CA ARG A 135 -1.38 23.62 -8.54
C ARG A 135 0.01 23.08 -8.21
N GLN A 136 0.09 21.97 -7.49
CA GLN A 136 1.35 21.39 -7.05
C GLN A 136 1.76 20.20 -7.93
N ILE A 137 3.05 20.05 -8.14
CA ILE A 137 3.63 18.86 -8.76
C ILE A 137 4.38 18.11 -7.68
N LEU A 138 3.98 16.86 -7.47
CA LEU A 138 4.61 15.93 -6.53
C LEU A 138 5.52 14.97 -7.30
N GLN A 139 6.71 14.71 -6.74
CA GLN A 139 7.76 13.87 -7.29
C GLN A 139 7.91 12.58 -6.47
N PRO A 140 8.70 11.59 -6.94
CA PRO A 140 8.96 10.38 -6.18
C PRO A 140 9.53 10.69 -4.79
N GLY A 141 8.90 10.12 -3.76
CA GLY A 141 9.22 10.40 -2.36
C GLY A 141 8.36 11.47 -1.69
N ASP A 142 7.71 12.33 -2.48
CA ASP A 142 6.78 13.31 -1.93
C ASP A 142 5.50 12.64 -1.42
N HIS A 143 4.89 13.28 -0.44
CA HIS A 143 3.62 12.86 0.10
C HIS A 143 2.74 14.05 0.49
N VAL A 144 1.44 13.83 0.48
CA VAL A 144 0.43 14.79 0.92
C VAL A 144 -0.49 14.13 1.93
N ARG A 145 -0.96 14.92 2.90
CA ARG A 145 -2.04 14.55 3.81
C ARG A 145 -3.22 15.46 3.56
N VAL A 146 -4.35 14.84 3.30
CA VAL A 146 -5.62 15.53 3.07
C VAL A 146 -6.56 15.22 4.23
N SER A 147 -7.23 16.25 4.75
CA SER A 147 -8.27 16.08 5.78
C SER A 147 -9.61 16.43 5.16
N GLY A 148 -10.57 15.53 5.28
CA GLY A 148 -11.91 15.75 4.71
C GLY A 148 -12.80 16.72 5.51
N PRO A 149 -13.93 17.15 4.92
CA PRO A 149 -14.41 16.69 3.61
C PRO A 149 -13.75 17.43 2.45
N GLU A 150 -13.14 16.70 1.53
CA GLU A 150 -12.46 17.25 0.35
C GLU A 150 -12.42 16.25 -0.80
N THR A 151 -12.49 16.72 -2.04
CA THR A 151 -12.21 15.92 -3.23
C THR A 151 -10.88 16.36 -3.82
N VAL A 152 -9.94 15.44 -3.98
CA VAL A 152 -8.65 15.70 -4.61
C VAL A 152 -8.60 15.08 -6.00
N SER A 153 -8.03 15.83 -6.95
CA SER A 153 -7.79 15.37 -8.32
C SER A 153 -6.30 15.06 -8.51
N LEU A 154 -5.99 13.85 -8.92
CA LEU A 154 -4.64 13.32 -9.11
C LEU A 154 -4.43 13.03 -10.60
N ALA A 155 -3.57 13.79 -11.27
CA ALA A 155 -3.27 13.59 -12.68
C ALA A 155 -1.79 13.23 -12.86
N ALA A 156 -1.50 12.15 -13.58
CA ALA A 156 -0.12 11.77 -13.89
C ALA A 156 0.52 12.70 -14.94
N ALA A 157 1.87 12.79 -14.88
CA ALA A 157 2.65 13.58 -15.84
C ALA A 157 3.99 12.87 -16.19
N PRO A 158 4.06 11.99 -17.18
CA PRO A 158 2.98 11.34 -17.94
C PRO A 158 2.45 10.06 -17.28
N ARG A 159 3.19 9.49 -16.32
CA ARG A 159 2.85 8.28 -15.59
C ARG A 159 3.28 8.40 -14.13
N ALA A 160 2.49 7.84 -13.22
CA ALA A 160 2.84 7.81 -11.82
C ALA A 160 2.31 6.55 -11.12
N TRP A 161 3.06 6.08 -10.14
CA TRP A 161 2.65 5.01 -9.24
C TRP A 161 2.47 5.56 -7.83
N LEU A 162 1.30 5.31 -7.24
CA LEU A 162 0.87 5.89 -5.98
C LEU A 162 0.50 4.82 -4.96
N ILE A 163 0.70 5.17 -3.69
CA ILE A 163 0.03 4.56 -2.55
C ILE A 163 -0.90 5.59 -1.94
N VAL A 164 -2.14 5.18 -1.72
CA VAL A 164 -3.14 5.99 -1.03
C VAL A 164 -3.59 5.22 0.21
N ILE A 165 -3.64 5.89 1.35
CA ILE A 165 -4.04 5.31 2.63
C ILE A 165 -5.14 6.18 3.22
N ASP A 166 -6.33 5.62 3.31
CA ASP A 166 -7.46 6.25 3.99
C ASP A 166 -7.50 5.82 5.45
N MET A 167 -7.57 6.78 6.35
CA MET A 167 -7.63 6.62 7.80
C MET A 167 -8.87 7.34 8.35
N ARG A 168 -9.51 6.74 9.34
CA ARG A 168 -10.72 7.27 10.00
C ARG A 168 -10.46 7.57 11.44
#